data_e91190c6fcdc77f05809dbf23225333a
#
_entry.id   e91190c6fcdc77f05809dbf23225333a
#
_cell.length_a   1.000
_cell.length_b   1.000
_cell.length_c   1.000
_cell.angle_alpha   90.00
_cell.angle_beta   90.00
_cell.angle_gamma   90.00
#
_symmetry.space_group_name_H-M   'P 1'
#
loop_
_entity.id
_entity.type
_entity.pdbx_description
1 polymer ?
#
loop_
_entity_poly.entity_id
_entity_poly.type
_entity_poly.pdbx_seq_one_letter_code
_entity_poly.pdbx_strand_id
1 'polypeptide(L)'
;MQGELLVQGSKNTALPVLAATLLGKGVFVLHHCPKISDVEHMLEMLEVAGCTVGREGHMLLIDTRQADQYCVTGNGAGKMRSTITLLGSILGRMHRVEIPYPGGCTIGKRPIDLHLRGLEQLGAVFEHCEHTLKGQAEQLHGANIYLDFPSVGAT
;
A
#
# COMPACT_ATOMS: atom_id res chain seq x y z
N MET A 1 30.48 24.85 -6.57
CA MET A 1 29.33 24.76 -7.46
C MET A 1 28.20 25.61 -6.88
N GLN A 2 27.58 26.46 -7.69
CA GLN A 2 26.40 27.24 -7.34
C GLN A 2 25.32 26.88 -8.36
N GLY A 3 24.07 26.62 -7.92
CA GLY A 3 22.96 26.32 -8.79
C GLY A 3 21.71 26.02 -7.96
N GLU A 4 20.55 26.05 -8.62
CA GLU A 4 19.26 25.69 -8.03
C GLU A 4 18.88 24.27 -8.46
N LEU A 5 18.40 23.48 -7.52
CA LEU A 5 17.88 22.13 -7.76
C LEU A 5 16.44 22.05 -7.26
N LEU A 6 15.51 21.70 -8.16
CA LEU A 6 14.13 21.43 -7.78
C LEU A 6 14.03 20.00 -7.23
N VAL A 7 13.73 19.87 -5.94
CA VAL A 7 13.54 18.58 -5.29
C VAL A 7 12.16 18.03 -5.63
N GLN A 8 12.11 16.77 -6.07
CA GLN A 8 10.86 16.05 -6.34
C GLN A 8 10.11 15.72 -5.03
N GLY A 9 8.83 15.35 -5.15
CA GLY A 9 8.02 14.88 -4.04
C GLY A 9 8.63 13.66 -3.33
N SER A 10 8.29 13.48 -2.04
CA SER A 10 8.81 12.40 -1.21
C SER A 10 8.19 11.05 -1.59
N LYS A 11 9.01 10.03 -1.83
CA LYS A 11 8.59 8.63 -2.01
C LYS A 11 7.77 8.13 -0.83
N ASN A 12 8.30 8.33 0.37
CA ASN A 12 7.71 7.80 1.60
C ASN A 12 6.37 8.44 1.97
N THR A 13 6.07 9.61 1.40
CA THR A 13 4.76 10.25 1.50
C THR A 13 3.84 9.80 0.36
N ALA A 14 4.35 9.70 -0.86
CA ALA A 14 3.54 9.35 -2.02
C ALA A 14 2.92 7.94 -1.90
N LEU A 15 3.69 6.94 -1.47
CA LEU A 15 3.21 5.55 -1.42
C LEU A 15 2.03 5.33 -0.46
N PRO A 16 2.06 5.79 0.81
CA PRO A 16 0.89 5.64 1.69
C PRO A 16 -0.29 6.50 1.25
N VAL A 17 -0.08 7.69 0.66
CA VAL A 17 -1.17 8.50 0.12
C VAL A 17 -1.84 7.80 -1.06
N LEU A 18 -1.08 7.19 -1.96
CA LEU A 18 -1.61 6.36 -3.05
C LEU A 18 -2.42 5.19 -2.52
N ALA A 19 -1.91 4.45 -1.55
CA ALA A 19 -2.65 3.37 -0.91
C ALA A 19 -3.94 3.85 -0.24
N ALA A 20 -3.92 5.01 0.42
CA ALA A 20 -5.07 5.59 1.08
C ALA A 20 -6.21 5.98 0.12
N THR A 21 -5.93 6.22 -1.18
CA THR A 21 -7.00 6.50 -2.16
C THR A 21 -8.00 5.34 -2.26
N LEU A 22 -7.56 4.09 -2.01
CA LEU A 22 -8.46 2.93 -1.99
C LEU A 22 -9.49 2.97 -0.87
N LEU A 23 -9.25 3.67 0.23
CA LEU A 23 -10.21 3.77 1.34
C LEU A 23 -11.44 4.58 0.96
N GLY A 24 -11.30 5.51 0.01
CA GLY A 24 -12.42 6.30 -0.52
C GLY A 24 -12.96 5.74 -1.83
N LYS A 25 -14.22 6.04 -2.13
CA LYS A 25 -14.85 5.75 -3.44
C LYS A 25 -15.03 7.05 -4.20
N GLY A 26 -14.13 7.36 -5.14
CA GLY A 26 -14.13 8.63 -5.84
C GLY A 26 -12.98 8.80 -6.82
N VAL A 27 -12.79 10.04 -7.25
CA VAL A 27 -11.67 10.46 -8.09
C VAL A 27 -10.74 11.33 -7.24
N PHE A 28 -9.48 10.95 -7.19
CA PHE A 28 -8.43 11.63 -6.43
C PHE A 28 -7.43 12.25 -7.39
N VAL A 29 -7.07 13.50 -7.12
CA VAL A 29 -6.00 14.21 -7.86
C VAL A 29 -4.84 14.47 -6.90
N LEU A 30 -3.68 13.91 -7.22
CA LEU A 30 -2.47 14.07 -6.43
C LEU A 30 -1.47 14.94 -7.22
N HIS A 31 -1.05 16.04 -6.61
CA HIS A 31 -0.05 16.94 -7.18
C HIS A 31 1.35 16.61 -6.66
N HIS A 32 2.35 16.99 -7.43
CA HIS A 32 3.78 16.84 -7.10
C HIS A 32 4.20 15.39 -6.79
N CYS A 33 3.52 14.41 -7.40
CA CYS A 33 3.87 13.01 -7.23
C CYS A 33 5.18 12.69 -7.98
N PRO A 34 6.20 12.13 -7.31
CA PRO A 34 7.48 11.85 -7.94
C PRO A 34 7.35 10.76 -9.02
N LYS A 35 8.12 10.90 -10.10
CA LYS A 35 8.19 9.89 -11.16
C LYS A 35 9.36 8.96 -10.89
N ILE A 36 9.12 7.95 -10.06
CA ILE A 36 10.09 6.95 -9.64
C ILE A 36 9.49 5.54 -9.72
N SER A 37 10.32 4.52 -9.86
CA SER A 37 9.88 3.13 -10.03
C SER A 37 8.93 2.64 -8.96
N ASP A 38 9.15 2.99 -7.69
CA ASP A 38 8.28 2.57 -6.59
C ASP A 38 6.85 3.13 -6.72
N VAL A 39 6.72 4.37 -7.22
CA VAL A 39 5.41 4.97 -7.49
C VAL A 39 4.75 4.29 -8.68
N GLU A 40 5.49 4.04 -9.77
CA GLU A 40 4.93 3.35 -10.94
C GLU A 40 4.42 1.94 -10.57
N HIS A 41 5.20 1.17 -9.80
CA HIS A 41 4.74 -0.13 -9.31
C HIS A 41 3.50 -0.04 -8.41
N MET A 42 3.40 1.00 -7.57
CA MET A 42 2.21 1.22 -6.75
C MET A 42 0.99 1.50 -7.63
N LEU A 43 1.15 2.28 -8.71
CA LEU A 43 0.09 2.57 -9.66
C LEU A 43 -0.37 1.30 -10.39
N GLU A 44 0.57 0.45 -10.86
CA GLU A 44 0.24 -0.86 -11.43
C GLU A 44 -0.59 -1.72 -10.46
N MET A 45 -0.26 -1.72 -9.17
CA MET A 45 -1.03 -2.47 -8.18
C MET A 45 -2.43 -1.87 -7.96
N LEU A 46 -2.58 -0.54 -8.01
CA LEU A 46 -3.89 0.11 -7.94
C LEU A 46 -4.74 -0.23 -9.17
N GLU A 47 -4.14 -0.33 -10.37
CA GLU A 47 -4.84 -0.76 -11.57
C GLU A 47 -5.29 -2.23 -11.46
N VAL A 48 -4.45 -3.12 -10.92
CA VAL A 48 -4.84 -4.51 -10.62
C VAL A 48 -5.99 -4.56 -9.60
N ALA A 49 -6.01 -3.64 -8.63
CA ALA A 49 -7.12 -3.51 -7.68
C ALA A 49 -8.42 -2.96 -8.32
N GLY A 50 -8.39 -2.59 -9.60
CA GLY A 50 -9.54 -2.08 -10.37
C GLY A 50 -9.64 -0.56 -10.39
N CYS A 51 -8.58 0.17 -10.06
CA CYS A 51 -8.53 1.62 -10.24
C CYS A 51 -8.21 1.98 -11.69
N THR A 52 -8.69 3.14 -12.13
CA THR A 52 -8.21 3.77 -13.36
C THR A 52 -7.19 4.85 -13.00
N VAL A 53 -6.01 4.77 -13.59
CA VAL A 53 -4.90 5.68 -13.30
C VAL A 53 -4.59 6.53 -14.53
N GLY A 54 -4.48 7.84 -14.34
CA GLY A 54 -4.01 8.80 -15.34
C GLY A 54 -2.83 9.62 -14.79
N ARG A 55 -1.85 9.92 -15.62
CA ARG A 55 -0.72 10.76 -15.25
C ARG A 55 -0.51 11.88 -16.26
N GLU A 56 -0.36 13.07 -15.76
CA GLU A 56 0.06 14.24 -16.54
C GLU A 56 1.22 14.94 -15.81
N GLY A 57 2.43 14.75 -16.30
CA GLY A 57 3.65 15.25 -15.63
C GLY A 57 3.79 14.69 -14.20
N HIS A 58 3.72 15.61 -13.23
CA HIS A 58 3.76 15.27 -11.79
C HIS A 58 2.37 15.16 -11.13
N MET A 59 1.30 15.30 -11.92
CA MET A 59 -0.07 15.13 -11.46
C MET A 59 -0.53 13.71 -11.75
N LEU A 60 -1.17 13.07 -10.78
CA LEU A 60 -1.82 11.78 -10.89
C LEU A 60 -3.31 11.93 -10.68
N LEU A 61 -4.10 11.28 -11.50
CA LEU A 61 -5.52 11.12 -11.34
C LEU A 61 -5.80 9.63 -11.06
N ILE A 62 -6.49 9.33 -9.98
CA ILE A 62 -6.79 7.96 -9.56
C ILE A 62 -8.30 7.87 -9.33
N ASP A 63 -8.96 7.11 -10.18
CA ASP A 63 -10.39 6.82 -10.03
C ASP A 63 -10.57 5.43 -9.39
N THR A 64 -11.08 5.43 -8.17
CA THR A 64 -11.28 4.22 -7.36
C THR A 64 -12.73 3.73 -7.35
N ARG A 65 -13.63 4.35 -8.10
CA ARG A 65 -15.07 4.05 -8.06
C ARG A 65 -15.39 2.61 -8.42
N GLN A 66 -14.61 2.02 -9.31
CA GLN A 66 -14.76 0.64 -9.79
C GLN A 66 -13.80 -0.36 -9.12
N ALA A 67 -12.95 0.10 -8.18
CA ALA A 67 -12.01 -0.77 -7.49
C ALA A 67 -12.75 -1.78 -6.60
N ASP A 68 -12.66 -3.07 -6.95
CA ASP A 68 -13.34 -4.20 -6.31
C ASP A 68 -12.47 -5.47 -6.20
N GLN A 69 -11.21 -5.41 -6.69
CA GLN A 69 -10.31 -6.55 -6.68
C GLN A 69 -9.48 -6.59 -5.39
N TYR A 70 -9.69 -7.63 -4.58
CA TYR A 70 -8.96 -7.86 -3.33
C TYR A 70 -7.66 -8.65 -3.53
N CYS A 71 -7.51 -9.32 -4.68
CA CYS A 71 -6.33 -10.10 -5.03
C CYS A 71 -5.41 -9.27 -5.93
N VAL A 72 -4.32 -8.77 -5.36
CA VAL A 72 -3.35 -7.92 -6.05
C VAL A 72 -2.03 -8.67 -6.23
N THR A 73 -2.04 -9.66 -7.15
CA THR A 73 -0.90 -10.52 -7.47
C THR A 73 -0.29 -10.17 -8.83
N GLY A 74 0.26 -8.99 -8.99
CA GLY A 74 0.93 -8.57 -10.25
C GLY A 74 2.43 -8.83 -10.26
N ASN A 75 3.06 -8.77 -11.44
CA ASN A 75 4.51 -9.00 -11.65
C ASN A 75 5.44 -8.08 -10.83
N GLY A 76 4.96 -6.98 -10.29
CA GLY A 76 5.68 -6.02 -9.44
C GLY A 76 5.41 -6.18 -7.94
N ALA A 77 4.31 -6.81 -7.55
CA ALA A 77 3.79 -6.80 -6.18
C ALA A 77 4.73 -7.48 -5.16
N GLY A 78 5.44 -8.55 -5.55
CA GLY A 78 6.42 -9.21 -4.68
C GLY A 78 7.79 -8.52 -4.61
N LYS A 79 8.06 -7.55 -5.47
CA LYS A 79 9.37 -6.87 -5.55
C LYS A 79 9.48 -5.69 -4.61
N MET A 80 8.36 -5.15 -4.14
CA MET A 80 8.34 -3.95 -3.29
C MET A 80 7.83 -4.26 -1.89
N ARG A 81 8.55 -3.75 -0.91
CA ARG A 81 8.12 -3.79 0.48
C ARG A 81 6.89 -2.92 0.75
N SER A 82 6.78 -1.80 0.07
CA SER A 82 5.65 -0.86 0.20
C SER A 82 4.29 -1.46 -0.18
N THR A 83 4.25 -2.65 -0.80
CA THR A 83 3.03 -3.44 -1.00
C THR A 83 2.26 -3.65 0.30
N ILE A 84 2.97 -3.70 1.44
CA ILE A 84 2.34 -3.84 2.77
C ILE A 84 1.38 -2.68 3.09
N THR A 85 1.60 -1.48 2.55
CA THR A 85 0.70 -0.34 2.77
C THR A 85 -0.66 -0.54 2.11
N LEU A 86 -0.73 -1.33 1.03
CA LEU A 86 -2.00 -1.70 0.38
C LEU A 86 -2.81 -2.70 1.20
N LEU A 87 -2.16 -3.50 2.05
CA LEU A 87 -2.81 -4.50 2.87
C LEU A 87 -3.97 -3.90 3.68
N GLY A 88 -3.69 -2.84 4.43
CA GLY A 88 -4.68 -2.16 5.26
C GLY A 88 -5.78 -1.48 4.43
N SER A 89 -5.43 -0.86 3.30
CA SER A 89 -6.38 -0.15 2.44
C SER A 89 -7.36 -1.11 1.76
N ILE A 90 -6.85 -2.21 1.20
CA ILE A 90 -7.68 -3.24 0.55
C ILE A 90 -8.57 -3.92 1.59
N LEU A 91 -7.99 -4.32 2.73
CA LEU A 91 -8.74 -4.95 3.82
C LEU A 91 -9.84 -4.02 4.36
N GLY A 92 -9.53 -2.74 4.57
CA GLY A 92 -10.49 -1.75 5.05
C GLY A 92 -11.65 -1.47 4.08
N ARG A 93 -11.42 -1.62 2.77
CA ARG A 93 -12.45 -1.40 1.75
C ARG A 93 -13.21 -2.66 1.39
N MET A 94 -12.52 -3.79 1.22
CA MET A 94 -13.06 -5.00 0.61
C MET A 94 -13.26 -6.14 1.61
N HIS A 95 -12.86 -5.95 2.87
CA HIS A 95 -12.91 -6.93 3.94
C HIS A 95 -12.12 -8.22 3.66
N ARG A 96 -11.43 -8.27 2.53
CA ARG A 96 -10.53 -9.34 2.10
C ARG A 96 -9.33 -8.75 1.40
N VAL A 97 -8.19 -9.44 1.48
CA VAL A 97 -6.97 -9.06 0.78
C VAL A 97 -6.13 -10.29 0.49
N GLU A 98 -5.57 -10.35 -0.70
CA GLU A 98 -4.55 -11.33 -1.08
C GLU A 98 -3.43 -10.59 -1.83
N ILE A 99 -2.24 -10.59 -1.24
CA ILE A 99 -1.05 -9.96 -1.81
C ILE A 99 0.11 -10.96 -1.80
N PRO A 100 1.07 -10.85 -2.72
CA PRO A 100 2.31 -11.59 -2.60
C PRO A 100 3.00 -11.22 -1.30
N TYR A 101 3.69 -12.18 -0.70
CA TYR A 101 4.50 -11.89 0.48
C TYR A 101 5.51 -10.79 0.15
N PRO A 102 5.58 -9.70 0.94
CA PRO A 102 6.47 -8.59 0.63
C PRO A 102 7.91 -9.07 0.52
N GLY A 103 8.52 -8.83 -0.63
CA GLY A 103 9.89 -9.26 -0.90
C GLY A 103 10.90 -8.68 0.08
N GLY A 104 11.97 -9.40 0.30
CA GLY A 104 13.12 -8.93 1.09
C GLY A 104 13.84 -7.79 0.36
N CYS A 105 14.32 -6.81 1.12
CA CYS A 105 15.30 -5.85 0.61
C CYS A 105 16.67 -6.50 0.58
N THR A 106 17.56 -6.08 -0.34
CA THR A 106 18.97 -6.47 -0.38
C THR A 106 19.72 -6.22 0.94
N ILE A 107 19.17 -5.41 1.84
CA ILE A 107 19.71 -5.04 3.16
C ILE A 107 19.30 -6.03 4.27
N GLY A 108 18.38 -6.99 4.00
CA GLY A 108 17.98 -8.03 4.97
C GLY A 108 16.47 -8.25 5.07
N LYS A 109 16.09 -9.32 5.81
CA LYS A 109 14.69 -9.62 6.14
C LYS A 109 14.14 -8.51 7.04
N ARG A 110 13.10 -7.85 6.60
CA ARG A 110 12.36 -6.89 7.43
C ARG A 110 11.00 -7.48 7.76
N PRO A 111 10.78 -7.90 9.00
CA PRO A 111 9.53 -8.53 9.39
C PRO A 111 8.35 -7.58 9.21
N ILE A 112 7.19 -8.14 8.86
CA ILE A 112 5.89 -7.43 8.73
C ILE A 112 4.96 -7.75 9.91
N ASP A 113 5.46 -8.50 10.88
CA ASP A 113 4.75 -9.00 12.05
C ASP A 113 4.02 -7.90 12.83
N LEU A 114 4.67 -6.74 13.03
CA LEU A 114 4.05 -5.61 13.71
C LEU A 114 2.84 -5.05 12.94
N HIS A 115 2.90 -5.02 11.60
CA HIS A 115 1.76 -4.59 10.77
C HIS A 115 0.59 -5.59 10.92
N LEU A 116 0.89 -6.89 10.83
CA LEU A 116 -0.13 -7.93 10.95
C LEU A 116 -0.75 -7.93 12.34
N ARG A 117 0.06 -7.90 13.41
CA ARG A 117 -0.43 -7.79 14.80
C ARG A 117 -1.32 -6.57 15.02
N GLY A 118 -0.96 -5.42 14.42
CA GLY A 118 -1.81 -4.23 14.50
C GLY A 118 -3.17 -4.45 13.84
N LEU A 119 -3.20 -5.02 12.63
CA LEU A 119 -4.44 -5.32 11.92
C LEU A 119 -5.25 -6.44 12.58
N GLU A 120 -4.60 -7.43 13.19
CA GLU A 120 -5.25 -8.49 13.97
C GLU A 120 -5.96 -7.92 15.21
N GLN A 121 -5.35 -6.96 15.89
CA GLN A 121 -6.00 -6.27 17.00
C GLN A 121 -7.20 -5.42 16.54
N LEU A 122 -7.23 -5.00 15.28
CA LEU A 122 -8.39 -4.35 14.66
C LEU A 122 -9.48 -5.35 14.21
N GLY A 123 -9.24 -6.66 14.34
CA GLY A 123 -10.21 -7.72 14.01
C GLY A 123 -9.94 -8.46 12.70
N ALA A 124 -8.78 -8.28 12.09
CA ALA A 124 -8.37 -9.03 10.91
C ALA A 124 -7.83 -10.41 11.28
N VAL A 125 -7.97 -11.36 10.37
CA VAL A 125 -7.36 -12.69 10.46
C VAL A 125 -6.48 -12.91 9.23
N PHE A 126 -5.26 -13.41 9.43
CA PHE A 126 -4.30 -13.64 8.37
C PHE A 126 -3.94 -15.11 8.22
N GLU A 127 -3.81 -15.54 6.98
CA GLU A 127 -3.31 -16.85 6.59
C GLU A 127 -2.01 -16.67 5.77
N HIS A 128 -0.96 -17.35 6.20
CA HIS A 128 0.33 -17.35 5.54
C HIS A 128 0.41 -18.53 4.57
N CYS A 129 0.30 -18.25 3.28
CA CYS A 129 0.57 -19.22 2.23
C CYS A 129 2.04 -19.10 1.78
N GLU A 130 2.57 -20.07 1.05
CA GLU A 130 3.99 -20.16 0.70
C GLU A 130 4.53 -18.88 0.03
N HIS A 131 3.72 -18.24 -0.84
CA HIS A 131 4.12 -17.05 -1.60
C HIS A 131 3.15 -15.88 -1.46
N THR A 132 2.03 -16.05 -0.74
CA THR A 132 0.98 -15.04 -0.59
C THR A 132 0.56 -14.88 0.86
N LEU A 133 0.16 -13.68 1.20
CA LEU A 133 -0.49 -13.33 2.43
C LEU A 133 -1.96 -13.07 2.14
N LYS A 134 -2.83 -13.83 2.78
CA LYS A 134 -4.28 -13.63 2.72
C LYS A 134 -4.76 -13.03 4.02
N GLY A 135 -5.65 -12.07 3.94
CA GLY A 135 -6.27 -11.44 5.09
C GLY A 135 -7.78 -11.31 4.89
N GLN A 136 -8.52 -11.40 5.98
CA GLN A 136 -9.95 -11.13 5.99
C GLN A 136 -10.39 -10.50 7.31
N ALA A 137 -11.46 -9.72 7.26
CA ALA A 137 -12.11 -9.16 8.43
C ALA A 137 -13.61 -9.05 8.16
N GLU A 138 -14.46 -9.58 9.02
CA GLU A 138 -15.91 -9.34 8.93
C GLU A 138 -16.20 -7.86 9.16
N GLN A 139 -15.60 -7.29 10.20
CA GLN A 139 -15.67 -5.88 10.56
C GLN A 139 -14.37 -5.47 11.25
N LEU A 140 -13.77 -4.39 10.80
CA LEU A 140 -12.67 -3.75 11.53
C LEU A 140 -13.25 -2.86 12.64
N HIS A 141 -12.64 -2.91 13.82
CA HIS A 141 -13.05 -2.14 14.99
C HIS A 141 -11.85 -1.41 15.60
N GLY A 142 -12.12 -0.34 16.34
CA GLY A 142 -11.06 0.40 17.04
C GLY A 142 -10.43 -0.43 18.16
N ALA A 143 -9.11 -0.35 18.30
CA ALA A 143 -8.36 -1.03 19.35
C ALA A 143 -7.24 -0.14 19.90
N ASN A 144 -6.81 -0.42 21.13
CA ASN A 144 -5.60 0.15 21.68
C ASN A 144 -4.42 -0.75 21.31
N ILE A 145 -3.57 -0.27 20.40
CA ILE A 145 -2.45 -1.04 19.87
C ILE A 145 -1.16 -0.54 20.50
N TYR A 146 -0.44 -1.46 21.15
CA TYR A 146 0.88 -1.21 21.73
C TYR A 146 1.90 -2.05 20.97
N LEU A 147 2.90 -1.37 20.39
CA LEU A 147 4.02 -2.03 19.74
C LEU A 147 5.11 -2.32 20.75
N ASP A 148 5.72 -3.51 20.70
CA ASP A 148 6.78 -3.94 21.60
C ASP A 148 8.03 -3.04 21.51
N PHE A 149 8.20 -2.38 20.37
CA PHE A 149 9.26 -1.38 20.12
C PHE A 149 8.81 -0.37 19.07
N PRO A 150 9.40 0.84 19.04
CA PRO A 150 9.06 1.87 18.04
C PRO A 150 9.31 1.38 16.61
N SER A 151 8.32 1.52 15.74
CA SER A 151 8.42 1.13 14.33
C SER A 151 7.75 2.17 13.43
N VAL A 152 8.55 2.97 12.75
CA VAL A 152 8.07 3.99 11.79
C VAL A 152 7.22 3.36 10.66
N GLY A 153 7.52 2.12 10.29
CA GLY A 153 6.81 1.45 9.19
C GLY A 153 5.48 0.84 9.61
N ALA A 154 5.30 0.48 10.90
CA ALA A 154 4.07 -0.13 11.39
C ALA A 154 3.10 0.90 12.01
N THR A 155 3.62 2.05 12.40
CA THR A 155 2.81 3.18 12.90
C THR A 155 2.15 3.91 11.75
#